data_8bce4e3463988e316aa9492041d42093
#
_entry.id   8bce4e3463988e316aa9492041d42093
#
_cell.length_a   1.000
_cell.length_b   1.000
_cell.length_c   1.000
_cell.angle_alpha   90.00
_cell.angle_beta   90.00
_cell.angle_gamma   90.00
#
_symmetry.space_group_name_H-M   'P 1'
#
loop_
_entity.id
_entity.type
_entity.pdbx_description
1 polymer ?
#
loop_
_entity_poly.entity_id
_entity_poly.type
_entity_poly.pdbx_seq_one_letter_code
_entity_poly.pdbx_strand_id
1 'polypeptide(L)'
;IDPYIYGQRGWNDAVYLDGNYLSTYAKDNPESEDIAETFQAYIAVKYFPERITSSLRDTILSICLNRFKYFDSLNLDLSIYK
;
A
#
# COMPACT_ATOMS: atom_id res chain seq x y z
N ILE A 1 9.92 0.83 -5.74
CA ILE A 1 9.56 1.68 -4.60
C ILE A 1 10.81 1.98 -3.77
N ASP A 2 10.84 3.12 -3.16
CA ASP A 2 11.98 3.59 -2.39
C ASP A 2 12.07 2.84 -1.05
N PRO A 3 13.14 2.05 -0.79
CA PRO A 3 13.29 1.34 0.48
C PRO A 3 13.39 2.28 1.69
N TYR A 4 13.68 3.56 1.46
CA TYR A 4 13.70 4.55 2.52
C TYR A 4 12.33 4.71 3.19
N ILE A 5 11.25 4.50 2.44
CA ILE A 5 9.89 4.59 2.98
C ILE A 5 9.68 3.60 4.12
N TYR A 6 10.22 2.38 4.02
CA TYR A 6 10.02 1.38 5.05
C TYR A 6 10.54 1.81 6.41
N GLY A 7 11.66 2.49 6.47
CA GLY A 7 12.24 2.92 7.74
C GLY A 7 11.54 4.10 8.40
N GLN A 8 10.54 4.69 7.75
CA GLN A 8 9.86 5.86 8.28
C GLN A 8 8.91 5.49 9.40
N ARG A 9 8.90 6.32 10.46
CA ARG A 9 7.99 6.12 11.58
C ARG A 9 6.53 6.10 11.12
N GLY A 10 6.17 7.00 10.20
CA GLY A 10 4.81 7.06 9.69
C GLY A 10 4.37 5.78 9.00
N TRP A 11 5.28 5.15 8.23
CA TRP A 11 5.00 3.86 7.61
C TRP A 11 4.77 2.78 8.65
N ASN A 12 5.66 2.69 9.64
CA ASN A 12 5.54 1.68 10.68
C ASN A 12 4.26 1.85 11.50
N ASP A 13 3.88 3.08 11.80
CA ASP A 13 2.62 3.38 12.48
C ASP A 13 1.43 2.94 11.63
N ALA A 14 1.46 3.19 10.32
CA ALA A 14 0.39 2.80 9.41
C ALA A 14 0.24 1.28 9.37
N VAL A 15 1.34 0.54 9.28
CA VAL A 15 1.32 -0.93 9.29
C VAL A 15 0.70 -1.44 10.59
N TYR A 16 1.09 -0.87 11.71
CA TYR A 16 0.57 -1.26 13.01
C TYR A 16 -0.94 -1.00 13.11
N LEU A 17 -1.39 0.17 12.64
CA LEU A 17 -2.81 0.53 12.69
C LEU A 17 -3.66 -0.34 11.77
N ASP A 18 -3.13 -0.72 10.60
CA ASP A 18 -3.83 -1.62 9.70
C ASP A 18 -3.99 -3.02 10.30
N GLY A 19 -2.98 -3.49 11.00
CA GLY A 19 -3.01 -4.76 11.72
C GLY A 19 -3.07 -6.00 10.85
N ASN A 20 -2.79 -5.88 9.55
CA ASN A 20 -2.87 -7.01 8.62
C ASN A 20 -1.95 -6.78 7.42
N TYR A 21 -1.85 -7.78 6.54
CA TYR A 21 -1.01 -7.77 5.35
C TYR A 21 -1.79 -8.31 4.16
N LEU A 22 -1.40 -7.90 2.95
CA LEU A 22 -2.08 -8.36 1.73
C LEU A 22 -1.81 -9.85 1.43
N SER A 23 -0.67 -10.37 1.89
CA SER A 23 -0.32 -11.76 1.69
C SER A 23 0.55 -12.27 2.83
N THR A 24 0.68 -13.59 2.95
CA THR A 24 1.60 -14.21 3.89
C THR A 24 3.05 -13.84 3.57
N TYR A 25 3.37 -13.74 2.28
CA TYR A 25 4.72 -13.38 1.86
C TYR A 25 5.08 -11.97 2.32
N ALA A 26 4.15 -11.02 2.23
CA ALA A 26 4.37 -9.67 2.72
C ALA A 26 4.54 -9.64 4.24
N LYS A 27 3.76 -10.45 4.95
CA LYS A 27 3.85 -10.57 6.41
C LYS A 27 5.22 -11.11 6.84
N ASP A 28 5.76 -12.07 6.10
CA ASP A 28 7.04 -12.70 6.42
C ASP A 28 8.23 -11.85 5.99
N ASN A 29 8.04 -10.93 5.03
CA ASN A 29 9.10 -10.09 4.49
C ASN A 29 8.65 -8.62 4.47
N PRO A 30 8.33 -8.05 5.64
CA PRO A 30 7.71 -6.72 5.68
C PRO A 30 8.61 -5.59 5.21
N GLU A 31 9.93 -5.73 5.33
CA GLU A 31 10.86 -4.67 4.94
C GLU A 31 10.96 -4.47 3.43
N SER A 32 10.51 -5.44 2.64
CA SER A 32 10.59 -5.34 1.18
C SER A 32 9.24 -5.61 0.51
N GLU A 33 8.60 -6.72 0.84
CA GLU A 33 7.44 -7.20 0.09
C GLU A 33 6.15 -6.48 0.50
N ASP A 34 6.00 -6.10 1.78
CA ASP A 34 4.82 -5.39 2.21
C ASP A 34 4.72 -4.03 1.51
N ILE A 35 5.83 -3.29 1.43
CA ILE A 35 5.86 -2.00 0.74
C ILE A 35 5.54 -2.19 -0.74
N ALA A 36 6.20 -3.15 -1.38
CA ALA A 36 6.03 -3.38 -2.82
C ALA A 36 4.59 -3.77 -3.16
N GLU A 37 4.01 -4.72 -2.44
CA GLU A 37 2.65 -5.17 -2.69
C GLU A 37 1.64 -4.06 -2.41
N THR A 38 1.82 -3.33 -1.32
CA THR A 38 0.91 -2.24 -0.98
C THR A 38 0.98 -1.12 -2.01
N PHE A 39 2.17 -0.80 -2.50
CA PHE A 39 2.32 0.23 -3.52
C PHE A 39 1.63 -0.17 -4.82
N GLN A 40 1.80 -1.42 -5.26
CA GLN A 40 1.11 -1.92 -6.45
C GLN A 40 -0.41 -1.85 -6.29
N ALA A 41 -0.92 -2.23 -5.11
CA ALA A 41 -2.34 -2.14 -4.83
C ALA A 41 -2.83 -0.70 -4.82
N TYR A 42 -2.04 0.21 -4.26
CA TYR A 42 -2.34 1.64 -4.23
C TYR A 42 -2.48 2.20 -5.65
N ILE A 43 -1.54 1.88 -6.54
CA ILE A 43 -1.59 2.32 -7.93
C ILE A 43 -2.84 1.75 -8.63
N ALA A 44 -3.14 0.48 -8.42
CA ALA A 44 -4.30 -0.16 -9.04
C ALA A 44 -5.60 0.51 -8.60
N VAL A 45 -5.76 0.77 -7.31
CA VAL A 45 -6.98 1.39 -6.79
C VAL A 45 -7.12 2.83 -7.28
N LYS A 46 -6.04 3.59 -7.35
CA LYS A 46 -6.08 5.02 -7.70
C LYS A 46 -6.17 5.28 -9.19
N TYR A 47 -5.41 4.52 -9.99
CA TYR A 47 -5.24 4.86 -11.39
C TYR A 47 -5.80 3.83 -12.37
N PHE A 48 -6.06 2.61 -11.91
CA PHE A 48 -6.56 1.53 -12.74
C PHE A 48 -7.73 0.80 -12.08
N PRO A 49 -8.72 1.51 -11.54
CA PRO A 49 -9.80 0.86 -10.79
C PRO A 49 -10.64 -0.08 -11.68
N GLU A 50 -10.66 0.15 -12.98
CA GLU A 50 -11.39 -0.70 -13.92
C GLU A 50 -10.76 -2.08 -14.11
N ARG A 51 -9.54 -2.28 -13.62
CA ARG A 51 -8.83 -3.56 -13.74
C ARG A 51 -9.01 -4.47 -12.54
N ILE A 52 -9.71 -3.99 -11.52
CA ILE A 52 -9.98 -4.77 -10.32
C ILE A 52 -11.48 -4.77 -10.04
N THR A 53 -11.95 -5.84 -9.38
CA THR A 53 -13.36 -5.90 -8.99
C THR A 53 -13.59 -4.99 -7.78
N SER A 54 -14.85 -4.58 -7.58
CA SER A 54 -15.19 -3.80 -6.39
C SER A 54 -14.93 -4.58 -5.10
N SER A 55 -15.15 -5.90 -5.14
CA SER A 55 -14.88 -6.77 -4.00
C SER A 55 -13.41 -6.78 -3.62
N LEU A 56 -12.53 -6.90 -4.63
CA LEU A 56 -11.09 -6.87 -4.39
C LEU A 56 -10.65 -5.50 -3.87
N ARG A 57 -11.17 -4.43 -4.46
CA ARG A 57 -10.87 -3.07 -4.01
C ARG A 57 -11.25 -2.90 -2.53
N ASP A 58 -12.43 -3.34 -2.16
CA ASP A 58 -12.91 -3.20 -0.77
C ASP A 58 -12.03 -4.00 0.19
N THR A 59 -11.59 -5.19 -0.22
CA THR A 59 -10.66 -6.00 0.58
C THR A 59 -9.33 -5.29 0.76
N ILE A 60 -8.75 -4.76 -0.31
CA ILE A 60 -7.48 -4.03 -0.24
C ILE A 60 -7.61 -2.83 0.69
N LEU A 61 -8.68 -2.05 0.55
CA LEU A 61 -8.88 -0.86 1.37
C LEU A 61 -9.07 -1.21 2.85
N SER A 62 -9.73 -2.33 3.14
CA SER A 62 -9.91 -2.76 4.53
C SER A 62 -8.60 -3.18 5.19
N ILE A 63 -7.67 -3.72 4.40
CA ILE A 63 -6.36 -4.17 4.92
C ILE A 63 -5.36 -3.03 5.02
N CYS A 64 -5.34 -2.13 4.03
CA CYS A 64 -4.26 -1.17 3.84
C CYS A 64 -4.70 0.29 4.00
N LEU A 65 -5.81 0.56 4.66
CA LEU A 65 -6.37 1.92 4.74
C LEU A 65 -5.33 2.94 5.24
N ASN A 66 -4.63 2.63 6.31
CA ASN A 66 -3.67 3.56 6.91
C ASN A 66 -2.39 3.66 6.08
N ARG A 67 -1.96 2.55 5.45
CA ARG A 67 -0.82 2.58 4.53
C ARG A 67 -1.12 3.45 3.32
N PHE A 68 -2.36 3.40 2.80
CA PHE A 68 -2.78 4.24 1.68
C PHE A 68 -2.80 5.71 2.09
N LYS A 69 -3.30 6.02 3.29
CA LYS A 69 -3.27 7.38 3.81
C LYS A 69 -1.84 7.89 3.95
N TYR A 70 -0.92 7.02 4.35
CA TYR A 70 0.49 7.39 4.43
C TYR A 70 1.07 7.72 3.05
N PHE A 71 0.78 6.89 2.03
CA PHE A 71 1.21 7.20 0.67
C PHE A 71 0.62 8.53 0.18
N ASP A 72 -0.65 8.79 0.46
CA ASP A 72 -1.28 10.06 0.10
C ASP A 72 -0.53 11.25 0.73
N SER A 73 -0.09 11.10 1.97
CA SER A 73 0.60 12.18 2.69
C SER A 73 1.98 12.52 2.13
N LEU A 74 2.58 11.60 1.38
CA LEU A 74 3.92 11.79 0.82
C LEU A 74 3.94 12.66 -0.44
N ASN A 75 2.79 12.93 -1.05
CA ASN A 75 2.70 13.67 -2.32
C ASN A 75 3.60 13.09 -3.40
N LEU A 76 3.54 11.77 -3.57
CA LEU A 76 4.37 11.08 -4.54
C LEU A 76 4.06 11.56 -5.96
N ASP A 77 5.11 11.70 -6.78
CA ASP A 77 4.93 12.01 -8.20
C ASP A 77 4.61 10.71 -8.94
N LEU A 78 3.32 10.52 -9.25
CA LEU A 78 2.82 9.32 -9.91
C LEU A 78 2.32 9.64 -11.31
N SER A 79 2.82 10.72 -11.91
CA SER A 79 2.33 11.18 -13.23
C SER A 79 2.53 10.13 -14.33
N ILE A 80 3.50 9.23 -14.19
CA ILE A 80 3.70 8.16 -15.18
C ILE A 80 2.55 7.16 -15.24
N TYR A 81 1.67 7.14 -14.24
CA TYR A 81 0.52 6.23 -14.19
C TYR A 81 -0.79 6.87 -14.65
N LYS A 82 -0.77 8.14 -14.93
CA LYS A 82 -1.98 8.87 -15.36
C LYS A 82 -2.30 8.73 -16.83
#